data_8effc2bca23dd61aaddd4679adb83308
#
_entry.id   8effc2bca23dd61aaddd4679adb83308
#
_cell.length_a   1.000
_cell.length_b   1.000
_cell.length_c   1.000
_cell.angle_alpha   90.00
_cell.angle_beta   90.00
_cell.angle_gamma   90.00
#
_symmetry.space_group_name_H-M   'P 1'
#
loop_
_entity.id
_entity.type
_entity.pdbx_description
1 polymer ?
#
loop_
_entity_poly.entity_id
_entity_poly.type
_entity_poly.pdbx_seq_one_letter_code
_entity_poly.pdbx_strand_id
1 'polypeptide(L)'
;MTHFATPEFWFHYRKLPAEIRNLADKNFTILKGDPNHPSLRLKKVGVYWSVRVGLHYRALAKERPEGLLWFWIGHHGDYDTILG
;
A
#
# COMPACT_ATOMS: atom_id res chain seq x y z
N MET A 1 11.41 -9.99 2.90
CA MET A 1 10.15 -9.97 2.13
C MET A 1 10.36 -9.16 0.87
N THR A 2 9.99 -9.70 -0.28
CA THR A 2 10.13 -9.00 -1.56
C THR A 2 8.84 -8.28 -1.91
N HIS A 3 8.95 -7.11 -2.55
CA HIS A 3 7.80 -6.30 -2.95
C HIS A 3 7.82 -6.08 -4.45
N PHE A 4 6.66 -6.26 -5.06
CA PHE A 4 6.44 -6.03 -6.49
C PHE A 4 5.26 -5.08 -6.64
N ALA A 5 5.14 -4.43 -7.78
CA ALA A 5 4.01 -3.55 -8.08
C ALA A 5 3.50 -3.81 -9.50
N THR A 6 2.18 -3.80 -9.64
CA THR A 6 1.52 -3.96 -10.95
C THR A 6 1.48 -2.63 -11.70
N PRO A 7 1.25 -2.64 -13.03
CA PRO A 7 0.98 -1.41 -13.76
C PRO A 7 -0.21 -0.63 -13.19
N GLU A 8 -1.24 -1.31 -12.69
CA GLU A 8 -2.39 -0.69 -12.05
C GLU A 8 -2.01 0.08 -10.80
N PHE A 9 -1.08 -0.45 -10.01
CA PHE A 9 -0.57 0.27 -8.84
C PHE A 9 -0.01 1.63 -9.26
N TRP A 10 0.83 1.66 -10.26
CA TRP A 10 1.47 2.90 -10.74
C TRP A 10 0.47 3.86 -11.34
N PHE A 11 -0.58 3.36 -11.99
CA PHE A 11 -1.67 4.17 -12.48
C PHE A 11 -2.35 4.93 -11.33
N HIS A 12 -2.65 4.25 -10.24
CA HIS A 12 -3.25 4.86 -9.06
C HIS A 12 -2.27 5.77 -8.33
N TYR A 13 -1.01 5.37 -8.24
CA TYR A 13 0.03 6.16 -7.59
C TYR A 13 0.19 7.53 -8.27
N ARG A 14 0.19 7.56 -9.58
CA ARG A 14 0.36 8.82 -10.33
C ARG A 14 -0.79 9.80 -10.13
N LYS A 15 -1.95 9.35 -9.68
CA LYS A 15 -3.10 10.21 -9.40
C LYS A 15 -3.04 10.86 -8.02
N LEU A 16 -2.15 10.41 -7.16
CA LEU A 16 -2.05 10.93 -5.80
C LEU A 16 -1.51 12.36 -5.80
N PRO A 17 -1.93 13.20 -4.81
CA PRO A 17 -1.25 14.47 -4.59
C PRO A 17 0.24 14.26 -4.37
N ALA A 18 1.06 15.23 -4.76
CA ALA A 18 2.52 15.10 -4.67
C ALA A 18 2.99 14.79 -3.26
N GLU A 19 2.41 15.43 -2.25
CA GLU A 19 2.77 15.19 -0.85
C GLU A 19 2.45 13.76 -0.42
N ILE A 20 1.39 13.17 -0.96
CA ILE A 20 1.02 11.78 -0.64
C ILE A 20 1.96 10.80 -1.36
N ARG A 21 2.37 11.11 -2.60
CA ARG A 21 3.38 10.30 -3.29
C ARG A 21 4.69 10.28 -2.51
N ASN A 22 5.12 11.44 -2.00
CA ASN A 22 6.34 11.53 -1.20
C ASN A 22 6.22 10.72 0.09
N LEU A 23 5.07 10.77 0.73
CA LEU A 23 4.80 9.99 1.93
C LEU A 23 4.78 8.48 1.63
N ALA A 24 4.19 8.10 0.50
CA ALA A 24 4.17 6.70 0.06
C ALA A 24 5.60 6.19 -0.17
N ASP A 25 6.44 6.99 -0.81
CA ASP A 25 7.84 6.62 -1.06
C ASP A 25 8.60 6.43 0.26
N LYS A 26 8.41 7.33 1.20
CA LYS A 26 9.01 7.24 2.53
C LYS A 26 8.54 5.99 3.25
N ASN A 27 7.24 5.72 3.22
CA ASN A 27 6.67 4.56 3.89
C ASN A 27 7.14 3.26 3.25
N PHE A 28 7.36 3.23 1.94
CA PHE A 28 7.91 2.07 1.27
C PHE A 28 9.34 1.77 1.75
N THR A 29 10.14 2.80 1.94
CA THR A 29 11.49 2.64 2.50
C THR A 29 11.42 2.03 3.90
N ILE A 30 10.49 2.50 4.74
CA ILE A 30 10.27 1.94 6.07
C ILE A 30 9.83 0.47 5.96
N LEU A 31 8.90 0.17 5.08
CA LEU A 31 8.36 -1.17 4.90
C LEU A 31 9.45 -2.18 4.53
N LYS A 32 10.38 -1.79 3.67
CA LYS A 32 11.49 -2.67 3.28
C LYS A 32 12.41 -3.00 4.44
N GLY A 33 12.62 -2.06 5.35
CA GLY A 33 13.53 -2.24 6.47
C GLY A 33 12.87 -2.73 7.76
N ASP A 34 11.62 -2.34 7.98
CA ASP A 34 10.89 -2.67 9.20
C ASP A 34 9.40 -2.80 8.92
N PRO A 35 8.95 -3.97 8.43
CA PRO A 35 7.53 -4.18 8.12
C PRO A 35 6.60 -4.02 9.31
N ASN A 36 7.12 -4.12 10.52
CA ASN A 36 6.32 -4.02 11.73
C ASN A 36 6.29 -2.60 12.31
N HIS A 37 6.85 -1.63 11.59
CA HIS A 37 6.85 -0.24 12.06
C HIS A 37 5.41 0.24 12.30
N PRO A 38 5.11 0.83 13.49
CA PRO A 38 3.73 1.17 13.86
C PRO A 38 3.02 2.11 12.88
N SER A 39 3.75 3.01 12.23
CA SER A 39 3.14 3.99 11.31
C SER A 39 2.56 3.33 10.07
N LEU A 40 2.99 2.13 9.70
CA LEU A 40 2.53 1.42 8.51
C LEU A 40 1.20 0.73 8.74
N ARG A 41 0.96 0.25 9.94
CA ARG A 41 -0.19 -0.58 10.28
C ARG A 41 -0.41 -1.71 9.27
N LEU A 42 0.68 -2.39 8.91
CA LEU A 42 0.61 -3.53 7.99
C LEU A 42 -0.22 -4.63 8.61
N LYS A 43 -1.27 -5.05 7.91
CA LYS A 43 -2.15 -6.10 8.39
C LYS A 43 -2.83 -6.82 7.23
N LYS A 44 -3.24 -8.06 7.49
CA LYS A 44 -4.02 -8.81 6.53
C LYS A 44 -5.50 -8.50 6.72
N VAL A 45 -6.18 -8.14 5.63
CA VAL A 45 -7.60 -7.83 5.61
C VAL A 45 -8.25 -8.71 4.55
N GLY A 46 -8.97 -9.75 5.00
CA GLY A 46 -9.48 -10.77 4.08
C GLY A 46 -8.30 -11.48 3.39
N VAL A 47 -8.27 -11.42 2.06
CA VAL A 47 -7.23 -12.07 1.26
C VAL A 47 -6.11 -11.10 0.87
N TYR A 48 -6.19 -9.84 1.30
CA TYR A 48 -5.22 -8.81 0.92
C TYR A 48 -4.41 -8.35 2.11
N TRP A 49 -3.20 -7.80 1.82
CA TRP A 49 -2.40 -7.08 2.80
C TRP A 49 -2.61 -5.58 2.59
N SER A 50 -2.72 -4.85 3.69
CA SER A 50 -3.00 -3.43 3.70
C SER A 50 -1.94 -2.68 4.49
N VAL A 51 -1.50 -1.53 3.96
CA VAL A 51 -0.66 -0.58 4.72
C VAL A 51 -1.31 0.79 4.70
N ARG A 52 -1.07 1.54 5.77
CA ARG A 52 -1.50 2.93 5.87
C ARG A 52 -0.46 3.85 5.22
N VAL A 53 -0.95 4.83 4.47
CA VAL A 53 -0.14 5.91 3.91
C VAL A 53 -0.71 7.22 4.44
N GLY A 54 -0.20 7.69 5.57
CA GLY A 54 -0.79 8.82 6.29
C GLY A 54 -2.14 8.47 6.87
N LEU A 55 -2.96 9.50 7.17
CA LEU A 55 -4.25 9.31 7.83
C LEU A 55 -5.35 8.83 6.89
N HIS A 56 -5.28 9.21 5.60
CA HIS A 56 -6.41 9.06 4.70
C HIS A 56 -6.18 8.14 3.52
N TYR A 57 -4.97 7.60 3.37
CA TYR A 57 -4.63 6.77 2.21
C TYR A 57 -4.21 5.37 2.63
N ARG A 58 -4.40 4.42 1.73
CA ARG A 58 -4.07 3.00 1.95
C ARG A 58 -3.50 2.42 0.67
N ALA A 59 -2.69 1.37 0.81
CA ALA A 59 -2.26 0.55 -0.31
C ALA A 59 -2.61 -0.91 -0.03
N LEU A 60 -2.89 -1.66 -1.10
CA LEU A 60 -3.28 -3.06 -1.01
C LEU A 60 -2.35 -3.93 -1.83
N ALA A 61 -2.05 -5.11 -1.30
CA ALA A 61 -1.23 -6.11 -1.97
C ALA A 61 -1.87 -7.49 -1.90
N LYS A 62 -1.54 -8.31 -2.88
CA LYS A 62 -1.83 -9.74 -2.89
C LYS A 62 -0.61 -10.51 -2.44
N GLU A 63 -0.84 -11.56 -1.66
CA GLU A 63 0.24 -12.44 -1.25
C GLU A 63 0.62 -13.36 -2.39
N ARG A 64 1.92 -13.49 -2.65
CA ARG A 64 2.50 -14.38 -3.64
C ARG A 64 3.62 -15.19 -2.99
N PRO A 65 3.99 -16.35 -3.56
CA PRO A 65 5.14 -17.10 -3.01
C PRO A 65 6.42 -16.28 -2.93
N GLU A 66 6.63 -15.36 -3.88
CA GLU A 66 7.83 -14.53 -3.94
C GLU A 66 7.79 -13.33 -3.00
N GLY A 67 6.60 -12.93 -2.50
CA GLY A 67 6.44 -11.75 -1.66
C GLY A 67 5.08 -11.11 -1.81
N LEU A 68 5.01 -9.80 -1.70
CA LEU A 68 3.76 -9.04 -1.83
C LEU A 68 3.69 -8.31 -3.16
N LEU A 69 2.57 -8.44 -3.84
CA LEU A 69 2.31 -7.79 -5.12
C LEU A 69 1.31 -6.65 -4.90
N TRP A 70 1.83 -5.42 -4.85
CA TRP A 70 1.03 -4.22 -4.65
C TRP A 70 0.27 -3.90 -5.93
N PHE A 71 -1.05 -3.74 -5.83
CA PHE A 71 -1.90 -3.54 -7.01
C PHE A 71 -2.78 -2.30 -6.91
N TRP A 72 -2.82 -1.63 -5.76
CA TRP A 72 -3.68 -0.46 -5.57
C TRP A 72 -3.12 0.45 -4.48
N ILE A 73 -3.30 1.75 -4.66
CA ILE A 73 -3.06 2.77 -3.64
C ILE A 73 -4.06 3.90 -3.88
N GLY A 74 -4.67 4.41 -2.81
CA GLY A 74 -5.65 5.48 -2.95
C GLY A 74 -6.25 5.89 -1.61
N HIS A 75 -7.30 6.69 -1.67
CA HIS A 75 -7.99 7.21 -0.50
C HIS A 75 -8.77 6.09 0.19
N HIS A 76 -8.88 6.17 1.53
CA HIS A 76 -9.55 5.12 2.31
C HIS A 76 -11.03 4.93 1.95
N GLY A 77 -11.70 5.94 1.40
CA GLY A 77 -13.08 5.78 0.93
C GLY A 77 -13.17 4.76 -0.21
N ASP A 78 -12.22 4.83 -1.15
CA ASP A 78 -12.16 3.85 -2.25
C ASP A 78 -11.69 2.48 -1.74
N TYR A 79 -10.79 2.47 -0.77
CA TYR A 79 -10.34 1.25 -0.10
C TYR A 79 -11.53 0.47 0.46
N ASP A 80 -12.45 1.14 1.15
CA ASP A 80 -13.63 0.50 1.72
C ASP A 80 -14.51 -0.12 0.62
N THR A 81 -14.63 0.54 -0.52
CA THR A 81 -15.38 0.03 -1.66
C THR A 81 -14.74 -1.24 -2.25
N ILE A 82 -13.41 -1.27 -2.37
CA ILE A 82 -12.69 -2.43 -2.90
C ILE A 82 -12.84 -3.64 -1.99
N LEU A 83 -12.79 -3.44 -0.69
CA LEU A 83 -12.89 -4.52 0.28
C LEU A 83 -14.32 -4.99 0.51
N GLY A 84 -15.27 -4.24 0.04
CA GLY A 84 -16.66 -4.56 0.17
C GLY A 84 -17.27 -4.20 1.47
#